data_da053e11dc43c78653c33745abbde782
#
_entry.id   da053e11dc43c78653c33745abbde782
#
_cell.length_a   1.000
_cell.length_b   1.000
_cell.length_c   1.000
_cell.angle_alpha   90.00
_cell.angle_beta   90.00
_cell.angle_gamma   90.00
#
_symmetry.space_group_name_H-M   'P 1'
#
loop_
_entity.id
_entity.type
_entity.pdbx_description
1 polymer ?
#
loop_
_entity_poly.entity_id
_entity_poly.type
_entity_poly.pdbx_seq_one_letter_code
_entity_poly.pdbx_strand_id
1 'polypeptide(L)'
;MNSDSLNKSDINNYGIVYTPDNLVDEILDLIPEKYFKMKDLTWLDIGAGKGAFSLNLYNRLIKNLSDQFENTEQCKQHIIKNMLFMIEIYPPHIDYLKELFTNEANIINKCFLSLNQ
;
A
#
# COMPACT_ATOMS: atom_id res chain seq x y z
N MET A 1 3.24 -11.89 16.86
CA MET A 1 2.73 -11.28 17.05
C MET A 1 1.67 -11.03 16.96
N ASN A 2 1.20 -11.03 17.38
CA ASN A 2 0.27 -10.75 17.03
C ASN A 2 -0.27 -9.52 17.21
N SER A 3 0.25 -8.74 16.97
CA SER A 3 -0.23 -7.43 16.83
C SER A 3 -1.48 -7.38 16.04
N ASP A 4 -1.82 -8.50 15.56
CA ASP A 4 -3.00 -8.64 14.77
C ASP A 4 -4.15 -8.97 15.67
N SER A 5 -4.41 -8.12 16.59
CA SER A 5 -5.45 -8.29 17.58
C SER A 5 -6.82 -8.00 17.00
N LEU A 6 -7.13 -8.60 15.87
CA LEU A 6 -8.46 -8.55 15.30
C LEU A 6 -9.37 -9.54 16.02
N ASN A 7 -10.57 -9.10 16.38
CA ASN A 7 -11.57 -10.03 16.90
C ASN A 7 -12.45 -10.50 15.75
N LYS A 8 -13.25 -11.52 16.00
CA LYS A 8 -14.13 -12.09 14.98
C LYS A 8 -15.15 -11.08 14.45
N SER A 9 -15.59 -10.17 15.29
CA SER A 9 -16.55 -9.16 14.90
C SER A 9 -15.97 -8.24 13.82
N ASP A 10 -14.72 -7.82 14.00
CA ASP A 10 -14.06 -6.97 13.02
C ASP A 10 -13.86 -7.70 11.71
N ILE A 11 -13.43 -8.97 11.75
CA ILE A 11 -13.22 -9.75 10.55
C ILE A 11 -14.53 -9.89 9.78
N ASN A 12 -15.64 -10.22 10.48
CA ASN A 12 -16.93 -10.40 9.84
C ASN A 12 -17.49 -9.11 9.28
N ASN A 13 -17.30 -7.98 9.98
CA ASN A 13 -17.88 -6.71 9.57
C ASN A 13 -17.14 -6.03 8.43
N TYR A 14 -15.83 -6.21 8.35
CA TYR A 14 -14.98 -5.50 7.40
C TYR A 14 -14.35 -6.40 6.34
N GLY A 15 -14.48 -7.71 6.46
CA GLY A 15 -13.85 -8.64 5.52
C GLY A 15 -12.34 -8.55 5.54
N ILE A 16 -11.75 -8.39 6.73
CA ILE A 16 -10.32 -8.17 6.88
C ILE A 16 -9.55 -9.47 6.64
N VAL A 17 -8.58 -9.40 5.74
CA VAL A 17 -7.66 -10.51 5.43
C VAL A 17 -6.25 -9.96 5.39
N TYR A 18 -5.33 -10.62 6.09
CA TYR A 18 -3.91 -10.25 6.04
C TYR A 18 -3.19 -11.13 5.03
N THR A 19 -2.35 -10.50 4.21
CA THR A 19 -1.53 -11.21 3.23
C THR A 19 -0.14 -11.41 3.81
N PRO A 20 0.37 -12.66 3.87
CA PRO A 20 1.74 -12.90 4.34
C PRO A 20 2.78 -12.23 3.45
N ASP A 21 3.87 -11.74 4.04
CA ASP A 21 4.91 -11.03 3.32
C ASP A 21 5.52 -11.85 2.18
N ASN A 22 5.74 -13.15 2.40
CA ASN A 22 6.31 -13.99 1.36
C ASN A 22 5.39 -14.11 0.14
N LEU A 23 4.06 -14.11 0.36
CA LEU A 23 3.09 -14.14 -0.72
C LEU A 23 3.10 -12.80 -1.47
N VAL A 24 3.24 -11.70 -0.75
CA VAL A 24 3.33 -10.37 -1.38
C VAL A 24 4.50 -10.32 -2.35
N ASP A 25 5.67 -10.78 -1.92
CA ASP A 25 6.86 -10.78 -2.77
C ASP A 25 6.65 -11.65 -4.00
N GLU A 26 6.03 -12.83 -3.84
CA GLU A 26 5.74 -13.70 -4.97
C GLU A 26 4.80 -13.04 -5.97
N ILE A 27 3.79 -12.31 -5.49
CA ILE A 27 2.86 -11.59 -6.35
C ILE A 27 3.59 -10.48 -7.10
N LEU A 28 4.40 -9.71 -6.41
CA LEU A 28 5.15 -8.61 -7.03
C LEU A 28 6.17 -9.12 -8.06
N ASP A 29 6.74 -10.30 -7.82
CA ASP A 29 7.67 -10.92 -8.77
C ASP A 29 7.00 -11.33 -10.08
N LEU A 30 5.68 -11.48 -10.09
CA LEU A 30 4.93 -11.78 -11.32
C LEU A 30 4.79 -10.56 -12.22
N ILE A 31 4.99 -9.37 -11.69
CA ILE A 31 4.87 -8.13 -12.46
C ILE A 31 6.20 -7.85 -13.16
N PRO A 32 6.20 -7.61 -14.49
CA PRO A 32 7.44 -7.30 -15.21
C PRO A 32 8.17 -6.12 -14.57
N GLU A 33 9.49 -6.27 -14.44
CA GLU A 33 10.32 -5.29 -13.73
C GLU A 33 10.21 -3.89 -14.32
N LYS A 34 9.99 -3.78 -15.62
CA LYS A 34 9.89 -2.48 -16.28
C LYS A 34 8.85 -1.55 -15.66
N TYR A 35 7.78 -2.12 -15.10
CA TYR A 35 6.73 -1.30 -14.49
C TYR A 35 7.17 -0.61 -13.20
N PHE A 36 8.09 -1.23 -12.46
CA PHE A 36 8.63 -0.61 -11.26
C PHE A 36 9.59 0.55 -11.56
N LYS A 37 10.01 0.69 -12.80
CA LYS A 37 10.91 1.77 -13.24
C LYS A 37 10.17 2.93 -13.89
N MET A 38 8.85 2.88 -13.94
CA MET A 38 8.02 3.90 -14.55
C MET A 38 7.48 4.85 -13.50
N LYS A 39 8.14 5.99 -13.32
CA LYS A 39 7.77 6.94 -12.27
C LYS A 39 6.41 7.61 -12.46
N ASP A 40 5.82 7.51 -13.64
CA ASP A 40 4.52 8.09 -13.93
C ASP A 40 3.38 7.10 -13.79
N LEU A 41 3.69 5.87 -13.41
CA LEU A 41 2.68 4.82 -13.25
C LEU A 41 2.03 4.94 -11.86
N THR A 42 0.71 4.78 -11.84
CA THR A 42 -0.07 4.80 -10.60
C THR A 42 -0.39 3.38 -10.16
N TRP A 43 -0.24 3.13 -8.87
CA TRP A 43 -0.50 1.82 -8.26
C TRP A 43 -1.64 1.95 -7.26
N LEU A 44 -2.56 0.99 -7.27
CA LEU A 44 -3.71 0.99 -6.37
C LEU A 44 -3.75 -0.32 -5.58
N ASP A 45 -3.68 -0.19 -4.26
CA ASP A 45 -3.81 -1.32 -3.34
C ASP A 45 -5.25 -1.33 -2.79
N ILE A 46 -6.03 -2.30 -3.22
CA ILE A 46 -7.43 -2.44 -2.82
C ILE A 46 -7.51 -3.29 -1.56
N GLY A 47 -7.95 -2.70 -0.45
CA GLY A 47 -7.96 -3.41 0.83
C GLY A 47 -6.58 -3.45 1.45
N ALA A 48 -5.98 -2.27 1.65
CA ALA A 48 -4.59 -2.16 2.06
C ALA A 48 -4.27 -2.78 3.42
N GLY A 49 -5.24 -2.89 4.31
CA GLY A 49 -5.04 -3.46 5.64
C GLY A 49 -3.96 -2.70 6.41
N LYS A 50 -2.98 -3.42 6.95
CA LYS A 50 -1.85 -2.81 7.65
C LYS A 50 -0.70 -2.46 6.71
N GLY A 51 -0.92 -2.56 5.40
CA GLY A 51 0.03 -2.06 4.44
C GLY A 51 1.11 -3.04 4.01
N ALA A 52 0.94 -4.34 4.24
CA ALA A 52 1.97 -5.31 3.86
C ALA A 52 2.28 -5.24 2.36
N PHE A 53 1.23 -5.25 1.53
CA PHE A 53 1.41 -5.15 0.08
C PHE A 53 1.98 -3.79 -0.31
N SER A 54 1.37 -2.72 0.19
CA SER A 54 1.80 -1.36 -0.15
C SER A 54 3.22 -1.07 0.33
N LEU A 55 3.61 -1.56 1.50
CA LEU A 55 4.97 -1.35 2.01
C LEU A 55 6.01 -2.06 1.14
N ASN A 56 5.75 -3.31 0.78
CA ASN A 56 6.66 -4.06 -0.09
C ASN A 56 6.75 -3.43 -1.47
N LEU A 57 5.62 -2.99 -2.02
CA LEU A 57 5.59 -2.26 -3.28
C LEU A 57 6.37 -0.95 -3.17
N TYR A 58 6.15 -0.18 -2.13
CA TYR A 58 6.85 1.07 -1.87
C TYR A 58 8.36 0.86 -1.85
N ASN A 59 8.84 -0.14 -1.12
CA ASN A 59 10.27 -0.43 -1.04
C ASN A 59 10.83 -0.86 -2.40
N ARG A 60 10.08 -1.64 -3.16
CA ARG A 60 10.48 -2.07 -4.49
C ARG A 60 10.55 -0.89 -5.46
N LEU A 61 9.61 0.03 -5.36
CA LEU A 61 9.61 1.25 -6.18
C LEU A 61 10.81 2.15 -5.84
N ILE A 62 11.12 2.32 -4.56
CA ILE A 62 12.30 3.10 -4.16
C ILE A 62 13.56 2.51 -4.79
N LYS A 63 13.72 1.19 -4.69
CA LYS A 63 14.90 0.51 -5.21
C LYS A 63 15.05 0.71 -6.72
N ASN A 64 13.94 0.71 -7.45
CA ASN A 64 13.98 0.80 -8.90
C ASN A 64 13.98 2.23 -9.44
N LEU A 65 13.55 3.21 -8.64
CA LEU A 65 13.36 4.57 -9.12
C LEU A 65 14.37 5.57 -8.56
N SER A 66 15.12 5.23 -7.51
CA SER A 66 15.95 6.20 -6.82
C SER A 66 17.00 6.86 -7.71
N ASP A 67 17.47 6.19 -8.75
CA ASP A 67 18.44 6.75 -9.68
C ASP A 67 17.82 7.81 -10.62
N GLN A 68 16.50 7.93 -10.65
CA GLN A 68 15.80 8.94 -11.46
C GLN A 68 15.52 10.23 -10.68
N PHE A 69 15.98 10.33 -9.43
CA PHE A 69 15.78 11.49 -8.56
C PHE A 69 17.12 11.96 -8.01
N GLU A 70 17.17 13.21 -7.57
CA GLU A 70 18.40 13.76 -6.99
C GLU A 70 18.82 13.04 -5.72
N ASN A 71 17.83 12.65 -4.90
CA ASN A 71 18.11 11.93 -3.67
C ASN A 71 16.95 11.00 -3.33
N THR A 72 17.20 10.12 -2.38
CA THR A 72 16.21 9.11 -1.98
C THR A 72 14.95 9.73 -1.40
N GLU A 73 15.09 10.82 -0.68
CA GLU A 73 13.95 11.49 -0.06
C GLU A 73 12.96 12.01 -1.11
N GLN A 74 13.46 12.61 -2.18
CA GLN A 74 12.61 13.05 -3.28
C GLN A 74 11.88 11.88 -3.94
N CYS A 75 12.58 10.77 -4.11
CA CYS A 75 11.99 9.56 -4.65
C CYS A 75 10.84 9.06 -3.77
N LYS A 76 11.08 8.98 -2.47
CA LYS A 76 10.05 8.53 -1.51
C LYS A 76 8.81 9.42 -1.55
N GLN A 77 9.00 10.74 -1.57
CA GLN A 77 7.89 11.67 -1.61
C GLN A 77 7.09 11.55 -2.90
N HIS A 78 7.78 11.38 -4.02
CA HIS A 78 7.12 11.19 -5.30
C HIS A 78 6.23 9.95 -5.29
N ILE A 79 6.74 8.84 -4.77
CA ILE A 79 5.99 7.59 -4.69
C ILE A 79 4.73 7.77 -3.83
N ILE A 80 4.89 8.35 -2.65
CA ILE A 80 3.78 8.53 -1.72
C ILE A 80 2.72 9.47 -2.28
N LYS A 81 3.12 10.56 -2.90
CA LYS A 81 2.18 11.56 -3.39
C LYS A 81 1.55 11.23 -4.71
N ASN A 82 2.28 10.59 -5.61
CA ASN A 82 1.87 10.48 -7.01
C ASN A 82 1.70 9.07 -7.53
N MET A 83 2.22 8.06 -6.86
CA MET A 83 2.24 6.71 -7.40
C MET A 83 1.41 5.72 -6.60
N LEU A 84 1.44 5.81 -5.27
CA LEU A 84 0.84 4.80 -4.40
C LEU A 84 -0.49 5.29 -3.85
N PHE A 85 -1.57 4.53 -4.14
CA PHE A 85 -2.91 4.82 -3.68
C PHE A 85 -3.45 3.58 -2.98
N MET A 86 -4.09 3.79 -1.83
CA MET A 86 -4.58 2.70 -0.99
C MET A 86 -6.05 2.90 -0.68
N ILE A 87 -6.83 1.83 -0.76
CA ILE A 87 -8.23 1.83 -0.35
C ILE A 87 -8.36 0.99 0.90
N GLU A 88 -8.95 1.57 1.94
CA GLU A 88 -9.14 0.89 3.22
C GLU A 88 -10.38 1.44 3.91
N ILE A 89 -11.20 0.55 4.51
CA ILE A 89 -12.42 0.96 5.19
C ILE A 89 -12.34 0.82 6.70
N TYR A 90 -11.40 0.07 7.23
CA TYR A 90 -11.29 -0.17 8.66
C TYR A 90 -10.50 0.97 9.31
N PRO A 91 -11.13 1.82 10.15
CA PRO A 91 -10.46 3.02 10.66
C PRO A 91 -9.13 2.79 11.39
N PRO A 92 -8.96 1.77 12.23
CA PRO A 92 -7.65 1.54 12.83
C PRO A 92 -6.54 1.28 11.83
N HIS A 93 -6.85 0.63 10.69
CA HIS A 93 -5.87 0.41 9.64
C HIS A 93 -5.49 1.72 8.94
N ILE A 94 -6.46 2.61 8.76
CA ILE A 94 -6.19 3.92 8.16
C ILE A 94 -5.19 4.71 8.99
N ASP A 95 -5.39 4.73 10.30
CA ASP A 95 -4.46 5.40 11.20
C ASP A 95 -3.07 4.77 11.15
N TYR A 96 -3.00 3.45 11.09
CA TYR A 96 -1.75 2.73 10.99
C TYR A 96 -1.02 3.07 9.68
N LEU A 97 -1.75 3.11 8.56
CA LEU A 97 -1.17 3.45 7.26
C LEU A 97 -0.61 4.87 7.23
N LYS A 98 -1.30 5.81 7.88
CA LYS A 98 -0.81 7.19 7.97
C LYS A 98 0.47 7.29 8.78
N GLU A 99 0.62 6.48 9.81
CA GLU A 99 1.88 6.42 10.55
C GLU A 99 2.98 5.77 9.72
N LEU A 100 2.64 4.69 9.00
CA LEU A 100 3.61 3.93 8.22
C LEU A 100 4.17 4.73 7.05
N PHE A 101 3.33 5.44 6.33
CA PHE A 101 3.72 6.16 5.12
C PHE A 101 3.87 7.67 5.30
N THR A 102 2.95 8.33 5.89
CA THR A 102 2.88 9.72 6.33
C THR A 102 1.43 10.18 6.20
N ASN A 103 1.10 11.33 6.79
CA ASN A 103 -0.24 11.91 6.63
C ASN A 103 -0.55 12.33 5.20
N GLU A 104 0.46 12.42 4.33
CA GLU A 104 0.28 12.80 2.93
C GLU A 104 -0.04 11.60 2.04
N ALA A 105 -0.02 10.38 2.58
CA ALA A 105 -0.34 9.19 1.80
C ALA A 105 -1.76 9.24 1.27
N ASN A 106 -1.94 8.70 0.06
CA ASN A 106 -3.24 8.68 -0.61
C ASN A 106 -4.06 7.49 -0.11
N ILE A 107 -4.80 7.69 0.96
CA ILE A 107 -5.62 6.66 1.57
C ILE A 107 -7.09 7.01 1.36
N ILE A 108 -7.80 6.17 0.62
CA ILE A 108 -9.20 6.36 0.32
C ILE A 108 -10.00 5.51 1.30
N ASN A 109 -10.77 6.19 2.16
CA ASN A 109 -11.57 5.53 3.18
C ASN A 109 -12.95 5.18 2.61
N LYS A 110 -12.99 4.18 1.71
CA LYS A 110 -14.22 3.70 1.10
C LYS A 110 -14.09 2.22 0.81
N CYS A 111 -15.24 1.54 0.73
CA CYS A 111 -15.27 0.18 0.21
C CYS A 111 -15.06 0.25 -1.31
N PHE A 112 -14.20 -0.63 -1.83
CA PHE A 112 -13.93 -0.65 -3.27
C PHE A 112 -15.21 -0.77 -4.09
N LEU A 113 -16.15 -1.59 -3.63
CA LEU A 113 -17.41 -1.82 -4.35
C LEU A 113 -18.33 -0.60 -4.40
N SER A 114 -18.09 0.40 -3.56
CA SER A 114 -18.91 1.62 -3.52
C SER A 114 -18.36 2.75 -4.38
N LEU A 115 -17.21 2.58 -5.01
CA LEU A 115 -16.56 3.66 -5.76
C LEU A 115 -17.32 4.06 -7.01
N ASN A 116 -18.21 3.20 -7.52
CA ASN A 116 -18.98 3.46 -8.73
C ASN A 116 -20.37 4.05 -8.45
N GLN A 117 -20.63 4.41 -7.22
CA GLN A 117 -21.95 4.94 -6.81
C GLN A 117 -21.95 6.45 -6.75
#